data_0ffa1deb4b9337210781c2f95e86f200
#
_entry.id   0ffa1deb4b9337210781c2f95e86f200
#
_cell.length_a   1.000
_cell.length_b   1.000
_cell.length_c   1.000
_cell.angle_alpha   90.00
_cell.angle_beta   90.00
_cell.angle_gamma   90.00
#
_symmetry.space_group_name_H-M   'P 1'
#
loop_
_entity.id
_entity.type
_entity.pdbx_description
1 polymer ?
#
loop_
_entity_poly.entity_id
_entity_poly.type
_entity_poly.pdbx_seq_one_letter_code
_entity_poly.pdbx_strand_id
1 'polypeptide(L)'
;MSTFVVLDQPLSWRQVAAIAEGAPFVLSEAAQLRIRAARRLVESIVDKGIRAYGVNTGVGALCDVVVEPSQLRHLSRNIVMSHAVGVGPLLGRCEVRAIIAAAVNNFAHGLSGVRLDLVERLVSLLAHDWIPDVPAQGSVGYLTHMAHVALVLVGEGCVQRGVERRASADLLRALDLQPLVLEAKEGLSVVNGTPCVTGLTALACLRAERLLNWADVISAMSFENLHGQLSAFDAEGLALRASPNLSEVGERLRSLLEGSAILAASAGRRTQDSLSLRAIPHVHGAARDVFAQTAAVVDLELRAATDNPVVTGTEDSPRALSQANAVGAAIGLSADALGVAMAEVAAMAERRIDRLVNPLVSGLPAFLASDSGAGSGFMIAQYTAASLVAENRRLAAPASLDGGITSGLQEDHLCHATPAALKLLKILDNAEFILSIELLAAAQAYDLQASPLARAPNTDIVYRAVRNRIPHYRDERPLAKDIERARLIIREPTAVDFENEGASESGPPESDWHAQPDAAPEAKAPRSRPPRRRSKSSAPGKTANPS
;
A
#
# COMPACT_ATOMS: atom_id res chain seq x y z
N MET A 1 11.97 8.22 -18.74
CA MET A 1 10.98 9.24 -19.19
C MET A 1 9.73 9.05 -18.34
N SER A 2 9.21 10.08 -17.68
CA SER A 2 7.98 9.92 -16.87
C SER A 2 6.83 9.61 -17.83
N THR A 3 6.22 8.44 -17.65
CA THR A 3 5.06 8.01 -18.45
C THR A 3 3.89 8.94 -18.14
N PHE A 4 3.36 9.61 -19.16
CA PHE A 4 2.18 10.46 -19.04
C PHE A 4 0.95 9.57 -18.81
N VAL A 5 0.18 9.83 -17.75
CA VAL A 5 -0.99 9.02 -17.37
C VAL A 5 -2.28 9.74 -17.77
N VAL A 6 -3.08 9.09 -18.61
CA VAL A 6 -4.43 9.56 -18.98
C VAL A 6 -5.45 8.67 -18.29
N LEU A 7 -6.31 9.25 -17.46
CA LEU A 7 -7.40 8.53 -16.81
C LEU A 7 -8.60 8.44 -17.75
N ASP A 8 -8.64 7.36 -18.51
CA ASP A 8 -9.78 6.96 -19.35
C ASP A 8 -10.49 5.74 -18.75
N GLN A 9 -9.70 4.73 -18.42
CA GLN A 9 -10.08 3.53 -17.69
C GLN A 9 -9.56 3.60 -16.24
N PRO A 10 -10.04 2.75 -15.32
CA PRO A 10 -9.52 2.69 -13.97
C PRO A 10 -7.99 2.54 -13.94
N LEU A 11 -7.33 3.30 -13.06
CA LEU A 11 -5.89 3.21 -12.90
C LEU A 11 -5.49 1.84 -12.35
N SER A 12 -4.29 1.38 -12.73
CA SER A 12 -3.60 0.31 -12.03
C SER A 12 -2.82 0.86 -10.82
N TRP A 13 -2.46 -0.01 -9.88
CA TRP A 13 -1.61 0.38 -8.75
C TRP A 13 -0.27 0.99 -9.20
N ARG A 14 0.30 0.52 -10.32
CA ARG A 14 1.54 1.08 -10.90
C ARG A 14 1.35 2.52 -11.38
N GLN A 15 0.22 2.82 -12.00
CA GLN A 15 -0.08 4.17 -12.45
C GLN A 15 -0.32 5.11 -11.26
N VAL A 16 -1.02 4.67 -10.21
CA VAL A 16 -1.16 5.44 -8.96
C VAL A 16 0.21 5.73 -8.35
N ALA A 17 1.08 4.73 -8.26
CA ALA A 17 2.43 4.89 -7.74
C ALA A 17 3.28 5.84 -8.61
N ALA A 18 3.19 5.75 -9.94
CA ALA A 18 3.89 6.66 -10.86
C ALA A 18 3.41 8.12 -10.68
N ILE A 19 2.10 8.36 -10.52
CA ILE A 19 1.55 9.68 -10.23
C ILE A 19 2.05 10.18 -8.86
N ALA A 20 2.15 9.30 -7.88
CA ALA A 20 2.70 9.62 -6.56
C ALA A 20 4.16 10.08 -6.65
N GLU A 21 4.98 9.45 -7.47
CA GLU A 21 6.37 9.84 -7.73
C GLU A 21 6.51 11.09 -8.61
N GLY A 22 5.44 11.53 -9.27
CA GLY A 22 5.42 12.80 -10.03
C GLY A 22 5.08 12.67 -11.50
N ALA A 23 4.61 11.51 -11.98
CA ALA A 23 4.16 11.37 -13.36
C ALA A 23 3.03 12.36 -13.67
N PRO A 24 3.03 13.01 -14.85
CA PRO A 24 1.94 13.88 -15.28
C PRO A 24 0.64 13.09 -15.43
N PHE A 25 -0.47 13.72 -15.09
CA PHE A 25 -1.77 13.07 -14.99
C PHE A 25 -2.90 14.00 -15.49
N VAL A 26 -3.80 13.46 -16.32
CA VAL A 26 -4.99 14.19 -16.83
C VAL A 26 -6.21 13.28 -16.92
N LEU A 27 -7.40 13.90 -16.90
CA LEU A 27 -8.67 13.23 -17.17
C LEU A 27 -8.93 13.18 -18.69
N SER A 28 -9.37 12.02 -19.19
CA SER A 28 -9.91 11.92 -20.54
C SER A 28 -11.26 12.65 -20.66
N GLU A 29 -11.66 12.98 -21.87
CA GLU A 29 -12.99 13.55 -22.13
C GLU A 29 -14.10 12.59 -21.69
N ALA A 30 -13.94 11.28 -21.92
CA ALA A 30 -14.90 10.27 -21.49
C ALA A 30 -15.06 10.22 -19.96
N ALA A 31 -13.97 10.34 -19.20
CA ALA A 31 -14.05 10.44 -17.74
C ALA A 31 -14.77 11.69 -17.28
N GLN A 32 -14.51 12.84 -17.91
CA GLN A 32 -15.22 14.10 -17.63
C GLN A 32 -16.72 13.98 -17.91
N LEU A 33 -17.10 13.32 -19.01
CA LEU A 33 -18.51 13.09 -19.35
C LEU A 33 -19.21 12.21 -18.31
N ARG A 34 -18.57 11.14 -17.83
CA ARG A 34 -19.09 10.28 -16.75
C ARG A 34 -19.31 11.08 -15.46
N ILE A 35 -18.36 11.92 -15.06
CA ILE A 35 -18.48 12.77 -13.87
C ILE A 35 -19.68 13.73 -14.00
N ARG A 36 -19.81 14.42 -15.15
CA ARG A 36 -20.91 15.33 -15.41
C ARG A 36 -22.28 14.63 -15.41
N ALA A 37 -22.35 13.42 -15.98
CA ALA A 37 -23.57 12.62 -15.98
C ALA A 37 -24.01 12.25 -14.55
N ALA A 38 -23.09 11.76 -13.71
CA ALA A 38 -23.39 11.46 -12.31
C ALA A 38 -23.84 12.69 -11.52
N ARG A 39 -23.26 13.86 -11.80
CA ARG A 39 -23.67 15.13 -11.16
C ARG A 39 -25.13 15.46 -11.47
N ARG A 40 -25.58 15.34 -12.72
CA ARG A 40 -26.97 15.57 -13.09
C ARG A 40 -27.96 14.65 -12.36
N LEU A 41 -27.55 13.42 -12.04
CA LEU A 41 -28.37 12.51 -11.21
C LEU A 41 -28.58 13.07 -9.79
N VAL A 42 -27.53 13.60 -9.16
CA VAL A 42 -27.64 14.23 -7.83
C VAL A 42 -28.56 15.46 -7.89
N GLU A 43 -28.41 16.30 -8.90
CA GLU A 43 -29.28 17.48 -9.09
C GLU A 43 -30.75 17.06 -9.26
N SER A 44 -31.01 16.03 -10.08
CA SER A 44 -32.38 15.50 -10.25
C SER A 44 -32.94 14.89 -8.96
N ILE A 45 -32.12 14.22 -8.13
CA ILE A 45 -32.54 13.72 -6.80
C ILE A 45 -32.99 14.88 -5.91
N VAL A 46 -32.21 15.96 -5.88
CA VAL A 46 -32.52 17.16 -5.07
C VAL A 46 -33.78 17.84 -5.59
N ASP A 47 -33.90 18.12 -6.90
CA ASP A 47 -35.01 18.80 -7.51
C ASP A 47 -36.34 18.05 -7.37
N LYS A 48 -36.31 16.72 -7.42
CA LYS A 48 -37.47 15.86 -7.22
C LYS A 48 -37.79 15.58 -5.75
N GLY A 49 -36.97 16.09 -4.82
CA GLY A 49 -37.16 15.87 -3.39
C GLY A 49 -37.03 14.39 -2.97
N ILE A 50 -36.31 13.56 -3.74
CA ILE A 50 -36.10 12.15 -3.42
C ILE A 50 -35.20 12.07 -2.19
N ARG A 51 -35.69 11.48 -1.09
CA ARG A 51 -34.88 11.26 0.12
C ARG A 51 -33.72 10.30 -0.18
N ALA A 52 -32.48 10.77 0.02
CA ALA A 52 -31.29 10.02 -0.27
C ALA A 52 -30.20 10.31 0.79
N TYR A 53 -29.62 9.25 1.36
CA TYR A 53 -28.57 9.32 2.37
C TYR A 53 -27.42 10.24 1.93
N GLY A 54 -27.05 11.20 2.77
CA GLY A 54 -25.93 12.11 2.53
C GLY A 54 -26.04 13.01 1.31
N VAL A 55 -27.17 12.97 0.58
CA VAL A 55 -27.54 13.92 -0.47
C VAL A 55 -28.36 15.05 0.13
N ASN A 56 -29.50 14.69 0.75
CA ASN A 56 -30.42 15.59 1.46
C ASN A 56 -30.84 15.04 2.83
N THR A 57 -30.00 14.23 3.46
CA THR A 57 -30.11 13.82 4.86
C THR A 57 -28.79 14.08 5.57
N GLY A 58 -28.81 14.02 6.91
CA GLY A 58 -27.59 13.92 7.71
C GLY A 58 -26.79 12.63 7.40
N VAL A 59 -25.65 12.48 8.05
CA VAL A 59 -24.74 11.33 7.86
C VAL A 59 -24.54 10.57 9.17
N GLY A 60 -24.05 9.31 9.09
CA GLY A 60 -23.87 8.45 10.24
C GLY A 60 -25.20 8.26 11.03
N ALA A 61 -25.17 8.41 12.33
CA ALA A 61 -26.36 8.31 13.18
C ALA A 61 -27.48 9.34 12.88
N LEU A 62 -27.18 10.38 12.10
CA LEU A 62 -28.14 11.41 11.68
C LEU A 62 -28.77 11.13 10.31
N CYS A 63 -28.60 9.93 9.77
CA CYS A 63 -29.05 9.55 8.41
C CYS A 63 -30.55 9.71 8.15
N ASP A 64 -31.36 9.70 9.21
CA ASP A 64 -32.81 9.88 9.14
C ASP A 64 -33.30 11.34 9.19
N VAL A 65 -32.40 12.28 9.48
CA VAL A 65 -32.71 13.70 9.55
C VAL A 65 -32.67 14.30 8.14
N VAL A 66 -33.82 14.67 7.59
CA VAL A 66 -33.92 15.35 6.29
C VAL A 66 -33.43 16.80 6.43
N VAL A 67 -32.63 17.26 5.47
CA VAL A 67 -32.05 18.61 5.42
C VAL A 67 -32.71 19.40 4.29
N GLU A 68 -33.18 20.61 4.61
CA GLU A 68 -33.82 21.49 3.66
C GLU A 68 -32.86 21.89 2.50
N PRO A 69 -33.35 22.03 1.26
CA PRO A 69 -32.54 22.37 0.09
C PRO A 69 -31.63 23.58 0.29
N SER A 70 -32.10 24.60 1.00
CA SER A 70 -31.36 25.84 1.32
C SER A 70 -30.12 25.58 2.22
N GLN A 71 -30.06 24.47 2.91
CA GLN A 71 -29.00 24.09 3.87
C GLN A 71 -27.99 23.08 3.30
N LEU A 72 -28.18 22.53 2.08
CA LEU A 72 -27.34 21.46 1.54
C LEU A 72 -25.88 21.89 1.34
N ARG A 73 -25.62 23.13 0.92
CA ARG A 73 -24.27 23.70 0.82
C ARG A 73 -23.61 23.79 2.20
N HIS A 74 -24.38 24.22 3.20
CA HIS A 74 -23.91 24.30 4.58
C HIS A 74 -23.59 22.92 5.15
N LEU A 75 -24.44 21.93 4.91
CA LEU A 75 -24.20 20.53 5.27
C LEU A 75 -22.89 20.02 4.65
N SER A 76 -22.70 20.20 3.33
CA SER A 76 -21.49 19.73 2.62
C SER A 76 -20.22 20.38 3.18
N ARG A 77 -20.23 21.69 3.46
CA ARG A 77 -19.11 22.37 4.11
C ARG A 77 -18.87 21.84 5.51
N ASN A 78 -19.90 21.68 6.32
CA ASN A 78 -19.78 21.23 7.71
C ASN A 78 -19.24 19.81 7.79
N ILE A 79 -19.57 18.92 6.85
CA ILE A 79 -18.99 17.58 6.78
C ILE A 79 -17.47 17.70 6.66
N VAL A 80 -16.95 18.47 5.72
CA VAL A 80 -15.49 18.63 5.56
C VAL A 80 -14.86 19.21 6.83
N MET A 81 -15.45 20.26 7.39
CA MET A 81 -14.91 20.92 8.59
C MET A 81 -14.88 20.01 9.82
N SER A 82 -15.95 19.25 10.04
CA SER A 82 -16.07 18.36 11.22
C SER A 82 -15.30 17.06 11.11
N HIS A 83 -14.90 16.66 9.90
CA HIS A 83 -14.14 15.43 9.65
C HIS A 83 -12.63 15.66 9.53
N ALA A 84 -12.18 16.90 9.40
CA ALA A 84 -10.77 17.28 9.38
C ALA A 84 -10.20 17.33 10.80
N VAL A 85 -10.13 16.19 11.46
CA VAL A 85 -9.75 16.03 12.88
C VAL A 85 -8.49 15.16 13.06
N GLY A 86 -7.73 14.93 11.99
CA GLY A 86 -6.48 14.19 12.01
C GLY A 86 -5.43 14.84 12.90
N VAL A 87 -4.55 14.03 13.48
CA VAL A 87 -3.47 14.45 14.39
C VAL A 87 -2.15 13.76 14.03
N GLY A 88 -1.07 14.14 14.71
CA GLY A 88 0.25 13.54 14.53
C GLY A 88 1.06 14.13 13.38
N PRO A 89 2.12 13.45 12.93
CA PRO A 89 2.96 13.93 11.85
C PRO A 89 2.20 14.00 10.52
N LEU A 90 2.64 14.89 9.62
CA LEU A 90 2.06 14.97 8.30
C LEU A 90 2.53 13.79 7.42
N LEU A 91 1.65 13.33 6.55
CA LEU A 91 2.00 12.42 5.47
C LEU A 91 2.97 13.10 4.49
N GLY A 92 3.86 12.31 3.90
CA GLY A 92 4.80 12.79 2.92
C GLY A 92 4.16 13.11 1.56
N ARG A 93 4.96 13.73 0.70
CA ARG A 93 4.53 14.14 -0.65
C ARG A 93 3.95 12.97 -1.45
N CYS A 94 4.64 11.84 -1.51
CA CYS A 94 4.20 10.70 -2.33
C CYS A 94 2.91 10.07 -1.78
N GLU A 95 2.76 9.98 -0.46
CA GLU A 95 1.56 9.46 0.19
C GLU A 95 0.33 10.29 -0.15
N VAL A 96 0.41 11.62 -0.02
CA VAL A 96 -0.73 12.51 -0.32
C VAL A 96 -1.05 12.52 -1.81
N ARG A 97 -0.05 12.49 -2.69
CA ARG A 97 -0.25 12.37 -4.14
C ARG A 97 -0.95 11.09 -4.53
N ALA A 98 -0.56 9.95 -3.92
CA ALA A 98 -1.21 8.66 -4.14
C ALA A 98 -2.69 8.68 -3.70
N ILE A 99 -2.98 9.28 -2.55
CA ILE A 99 -4.35 9.46 -2.03
C ILE A 99 -5.19 10.27 -3.01
N ILE A 100 -4.68 11.41 -3.49
CA ILE A 100 -5.39 12.27 -4.44
C ILE A 100 -5.60 11.54 -5.78
N ALA A 101 -4.60 10.82 -6.29
CA ALA A 101 -4.73 10.03 -7.53
C ALA A 101 -5.83 8.97 -7.41
N ALA A 102 -5.86 8.22 -6.30
CA ALA A 102 -6.91 7.23 -6.03
C ALA A 102 -8.30 7.89 -5.88
N ALA A 103 -8.39 9.08 -5.27
CA ALA A 103 -9.65 9.83 -5.15
C ALA A 103 -10.17 10.29 -6.52
N VAL A 104 -9.31 10.86 -7.36
CA VAL A 104 -9.66 11.27 -8.73
C VAL A 104 -10.12 10.07 -9.55
N ASN A 105 -9.42 8.92 -9.42
CA ASN A 105 -9.83 7.67 -10.04
C ASN A 105 -11.24 7.23 -9.61
N ASN A 106 -11.54 7.27 -8.30
CA ASN A 106 -12.87 6.92 -7.79
C ASN A 106 -13.96 7.86 -8.37
N PHE A 107 -13.71 9.17 -8.46
CA PHE A 107 -14.67 10.10 -9.05
C PHE A 107 -14.86 9.90 -10.55
N ALA A 108 -13.81 9.49 -11.28
CA ALA A 108 -13.85 9.23 -12.71
C ALA A 108 -14.72 8.05 -13.13
N HIS A 109 -15.09 7.15 -12.18
CA HIS A 109 -16.11 6.12 -12.42
C HIS A 109 -17.49 6.73 -12.74
N GLY A 110 -17.73 8.00 -12.35
CA GLY A 110 -19.00 8.67 -12.63
C GLY A 110 -20.15 8.15 -11.78
N LEU A 111 -19.89 7.80 -10.51
CA LEU A 111 -20.88 7.25 -9.58
C LEU A 111 -20.99 8.05 -8.28
N SER A 112 -20.09 9.01 -8.04
CA SER A 112 -20.08 9.84 -6.82
C SER A 112 -20.96 11.09 -6.90
N GLY A 113 -21.21 11.60 -8.09
CA GLY A 113 -22.08 12.77 -8.31
C GLY A 113 -21.47 14.10 -7.89
N VAL A 114 -20.14 14.20 -7.82
CA VAL A 114 -19.40 15.46 -7.64
C VAL A 114 -19.35 16.26 -8.94
N ARG A 115 -19.18 17.59 -8.85
CA ARG A 115 -18.93 18.41 -10.03
C ARG A 115 -17.53 18.21 -10.59
N LEU A 116 -17.38 18.39 -11.90
CA LEU A 116 -16.09 18.28 -12.57
C LEU A 116 -15.06 19.28 -12.02
N ASP A 117 -15.46 20.53 -11.71
CA ASP A 117 -14.58 21.56 -11.13
C ASP A 117 -13.88 21.07 -9.84
N LEU A 118 -14.57 20.32 -8.98
CA LEU A 118 -13.95 19.72 -7.78
C LEU A 118 -12.83 18.76 -8.16
N VAL A 119 -13.04 17.89 -9.15
CA VAL A 119 -12.06 16.89 -9.59
C VAL A 119 -10.88 17.56 -10.30
N GLU A 120 -11.15 18.56 -11.16
CA GLU A 120 -10.11 19.34 -11.86
C GLU A 120 -9.18 20.07 -10.87
N ARG A 121 -9.72 20.56 -9.76
CA ARG A 121 -8.89 21.17 -8.70
C ARG A 121 -8.00 20.16 -8.00
N LEU A 122 -8.46 18.93 -7.74
CA LEU A 122 -7.61 17.87 -7.23
C LEU A 122 -6.48 17.52 -8.22
N VAL A 123 -6.78 17.42 -9.51
CA VAL A 123 -5.79 17.22 -10.57
C VAL A 123 -4.80 18.38 -10.62
N SER A 124 -5.27 19.62 -10.46
CA SER A 124 -4.42 20.81 -10.43
C SER A 124 -3.43 20.81 -9.25
N LEU A 125 -3.83 20.32 -8.07
CA LEU A 125 -2.91 20.15 -6.95
C LEU A 125 -1.75 19.21 -7.32
N LEU A 126 -2.05 18.09 -8.00
CA LEU A 126 -1.03 17.14 -8.47
C LEU A 126 -0.11 17.76 -9.54
N ALA A 127 -0.70 18.49 -10.50
CA ALA A 127 0.04 19.09 -11.61
C ALA A 127 1.02 20.18 -11.15
N HIS A 128 0.65 20.96 -10.13
CA HIS A 128 1.48 22.04 -9.59
C HIS A 128 2.32 21.62 -8.36
N ASP A 129 2.21 20.35 -7.97
CA ASP A 129 2.89 19.78 -6.80
C ASP A 129 2.60 20.51 -5.48
N TRP A 130 1.38 21.04 -5.33
CA TRP A 130 0.89 21.59 -4.08
C TRP A 130 0.24 20.49 -3.24
N ILE A 131 0.92 20.12 -2.16
CA ILE A 131 0.56 18.98 -1.32
C ILE A 131 -0.20 19.47 -0.09
N PRO A 132 -1.49 19.08 0.09
CA PRO A 132 -2.22 19.35 1.32
C PRO A 132 -1.53 18.82 2.58
N ASP A 133 -1.63 19.58 3.68
CA ASP A 133 -1.20 19.12 4.99
C ASP A 133 -2.20 18.07 5.51
N VAL A 134 -1.82 16.81 5.47
CA VAL A 134 -2.66 15.67 5.89
C VAL A 134 -1.99 14.98 7.07
N PRO A 135 -2.53 15.10 8.31
CA PRO A 135 -2.02 14.36 9.46
C PRO A 135 -2.24 12.85 9.31
N ALA A 136 -1.25 12.05 9.72
CA ALA A 136 -1.23 10.62 9.50
C ALA A 136 -2.19 9.82 10.39
N GLN A 137 -2.60 10.34 11.55
CA GLN A 137 -3.37 9.61 12.56
C GLN A 137 -4.80 10.14 12.68
N GLY A 138 -5.73 9.27 13.10
CA GLY A 138 -7.11 9.65 13.41
C GLY A 138 -8.17 9.01 12.52
N SER A 139 -7.80 8.10 11.61
CA SER A 139 -8.75 7.38 10.77
C SER A 139 -8.93 5.94 11.21
N VAL A 140 -10.14 5.45 11.15
CA VAL A 140 -10.51 4.04 11.34
C VAL A 140 -10.69 3.30 10.00
N GLY A 141 -10.30 3.94 8.88
CA GLY A 141 -10.36 3.35 7.54
C GLY A 141 -10.69 4.36 6.43
N TYR A 142 -11.45 5.40 6.71
CA TYR A 142 -11.94 6.41 5.76
C TYR A 142 -12.14 7.76 6.46
N LEU A 143 -12.67 8.77 5.75
CA LEU A 143 -13.11 10.10 6.17
C LEU A 143 -11.98 11.10 6.45
N THR A 144 -11.23 10.94 7.53
CA THR A 144 -10.37 11.97 8.13
C THR A 144 -9.31 12.51 7.16
N HIS A 145 -8.53 11.64 6.51
CA HIS A 145 -7.43 12.08 5.63
C HIS A 145 -7.95 12.86 4.42
N MET A 146 -9.02 12.36 3.80
CA MET A 146 -9.64 13.03 2.66
C MET A 146 -10.30 14.35 3.07
N ALA A 147 -10.80 14.48 4.30
CA ALA A 147 -11.30 15.77 4.80
C ALA A 147 -10.19 16.82 4.84
N HIS A 148 -8.96 16.46 5.25
CA HIS A 148 -7.81 17.38 5.19
C HIS A 148 -7.44 17.76 3.75
N VAL A 149 -7.53 16.85 2.79
CA VAL A 149 -7.37 17.19 1.37
C VAL A 149 -8.47 18.16 0.92
N ALA A 150 -9.72 17.91 1.33
CA ALA A 150 -10.87 18.74 0.95
C ALA A 150 -10.83 20.16 1.55
N LEU A 151 -10.21 20.36 2.72
CA LEU A 151 -10.02 21.70 3.29
C LEU A 151 -9.39 22.66 2.30
N VAL A 152 -8.40 22.20 1.52
CA VAL A 152 -7.70 23.03 0.55
C VAL A 152 -8.63 23.55 -0.54
N LEU A 153 -9.60 22.75 -0.96
CA LEU A 153 -10.57 23.12 -2.00
C LEU A 153 -11.50 24.26 -1.54
N VAL A 154 -11.81 24.30 -0.25
CA VAL A 154 -12.70 25.32 0.35
C VAL A 154 -11.93 26.52 0.96
N GLY A 155 -10.62 26.59 0.71
CA GLY A 155 -9.79 27.72 1.16
C GLY A 155 -9.31 27.62 2.60
N GLU A 156 -9.45 26.46 3.22
CA GLU A 156 -9.02 26.20 4.59
C GLU A 156 -7.73 25.33 4.61
N GLY A 157 -7.08 25.20 5.76
CA GLY A 157 -5.87 24.40 5.91
C GLY A 157 -4.65 25.00 5.20
N CYS A 158 -3.62 24.16 4.99
CA CYS A 158 -2.36 24.55 4.38
C CYS A 158 -1.94 23.55 3.30
N VAL A 159 -1.04 24.02 2.42
CA VAL A 159 -0.36 23.22 1.38
C VAL A 159 1.15 23.43 1.45
N GLN A 160 1.89 22.44 0.95
CA GLN A 160 3.34 22.48 0.87
C GLN A 160 3.82 22.21 -0.56
N ARG A 161 4.95 22.87 -0.94
CA ARG A 161 5.71 22.55 -2.16
C ARG A 161 7.19 22.67 -1.87
N GLY A 162 7.89 21.56 -1.76
CA GLY A 162 9.26 21.51 -1.26
C GLY A 162 9.33 22.03 0.18
N VAL A 163 10.07 23.10 0.40
CA VAL A 163 10.21 23.78 1.71
C VAL A 163 9.18 24.88 1.94
N GLU A 164 8.46 25.26 0.90
CA GLU A 164 7.44 26.31 0.96
C GLU A 164 6.14 25.77 1.55
N ARG A 165 5.57 26.46 2.54
CA ARG A 165 4.25 26.18 3.12
C ARG A 165 3.38 27.42 3.05
N ARG A 166 2.13 27.29 2.58
CA ARG A 166 1.17 28.38 2.44
C ARG A 166 -0.20 28.01 3.00
N ALA A 167 -0.94 29.00 3.47
CA ALA A 167 -2.38 28.84 3.68
C ALA A 167 -3.08 28.61 2.35
N SER A 168 -4.09 27.74 2.32
CA SER A 168 -4.83 27.41 1.09
C SER A 168 -5.53 28.61 0.48
N ALA A 169 -6.08 29.51 1.30
CA ALA A 169 -6.70 30.75 0.84
C ALA A 169 -5.71 31.64 0.07
N ASP A 170 -4.43 31.69 0.51
CA ASP A 170 -3.41 32.50 -0.16
C ASP A 170 -2.97 31.84 -1.48
N LEU A 171 -2.88 30.49 -1.51
CA LEU A 171 -2.63 29.77 -2.74
C LEU A 171 -3.73 30.01 -3.76
N LEU A 172 -5.00 29.84 -3.39
CA LEU A 172 -6.13 30.04 -4.28
C LEU A 172 -6.15 31.47 -4.84
N ARG A 173 -5.90 32.47 -4.00
CA ARG A 173 -5.80 33.86 -4.43
C ARG A 173 -4.64 34.08 -5.42
N ALA A 174 -3.50 33.45 -5.19
CA ALA A 174 -2.34 33.55 -6.08
C ALA A 174 -2.59 32.90 -7.45
N LEU A 175 -3.50 31.92 -7.52
CA LEU A 175 -3.93 31.25 -8.75
C LEU A 175 -5.17 31.89 -9.39
N ASP A 176 -5.66 33.04 -8.87
CA ASP A 176 -6.92 33.68 -9.27
C ASP A 176 -8.14 32.74 -9.19
N LEU A 177 -8.15 31.87 -8.18
CA LEU A 177 -9.21 30.91 -7.91
C LEU A 177 -9.99 31.31 -6.65
N GLN A 178 -11.31 31.16 -6.69
CA GLN A 178 -12.14 31.30 -5.50
C GLN A 178 -12.22 29.94 -4.76
N PRO A 179 -12.33 29.95 -3.42
CA PRO A 179 -12.68 28.74 -2.67
C PRO A 179 -13.95 28.10 -3.24
N LEU A 180 -13.97 26.75 -3.31
CA LEU A 180 -15.16 26.04 -3.75
C LEU A 180 -16.28 26.18 -2.73
N VAL A 181 -17.46 26.57 -3.21
CA VAL A 181 -18.70 26.36 -2.47
C VAL A 181 -19.19 24.96 -2.80
N LEU A 182 -19.09 24.03 -1.85
CA LEU A 182 -19.52 22.65 -2.04
C LEU A 182 -21.05 22.57 -2.17
N GLU A 183 -21.52 21.81 -3.14
CA GLU A 183 -22.92 21.56 -3.42
C GLU A 183 -23.41 20.27 -2.70
N ALA A 184 -24.71 19.95 -2.85
CA ALA A 184 -25.31 18.75 -2.29
C ALA A 184 -24.47 17.50 -2.62
N LYS A 185 -24.27 16.65 -1.64
CA LYS A 185 -23.47 15.41 -1.66
C LYS A 185 -21.95 15.60 -1.73
N GLU A 186 -21.41 16.70 -2.25
CA GLU A 186 -19.98 16.87 -2.48
C GLU A 186 -19.14 16.74 -1.20
N GLY A 187 -19.63 17.30 -0.08
CA GLY A 187 -18.96 17.20 1.21
C GLY A 187 -18.77 15.74 1.65
N LEU A 188 -19.81 14.93 1.50
CA LEU A 188 -19.72 13.50 1.84
C LEU A 188 -18.84 12.75 0.84
N SER A 189 -19.05 12.92 -0.46
CA SER A 189 -18.28 12.20 -1.50
C SER A 189 -16.78 12.47 -1.42
N VAL A 190 -16.36 13.68 -1.09
CA VAL A 190 -14.92 14.01 -1.03
C VAL A 190 -14.23 13.41 0.19
N VAL A 191 -14.94 13.12 1.27
CA VAL A 191 -14.35 12.53 2.47
C VAL A 191 -14.50 11.01 2.53
N ASN A 192 -15.43 10.44 1.80
CA ASN A 192 -15.83 9.04 1.89
C ASN A 192 -15.04 8.11 0.94
N GLY A 193 -15.23 6.80 1.11
CA GLY A 193 -14.59 5.79 0.28
C GLY A 193 -13.23 5.31 0.78
N THR A 194 -12.55 4.52 -0.04
CA THR A 194 -11.24 3.92 0.25
C THR A 194 -10.02 4.62 -0.41
N PRO A 195 -10.11 5.83 -1.01
CA PRO A 195 -8.98 6.42 -1.73
C PRO A 195 -7.70 6.52 -0.90
N CYS A 196 -7.82 6.80 0.41
CA CYS A 196 -6.67 6.93 1.29
C CYS A 196 -5.91 5.61 1.39
N VAL A 197 -6.57 4.53 1.81
CA VAL A 197 -5.92 3.23 1.96
C VAL A 197 -5.46 2.68 0.61
N THR A 198 -6.23 2.88 -0.46
CA THR A 198 -5.90 2.42 -1.81
C THR A 198 -4.64 3.10 -2.33
N GLY A 199 -4.54 4.43 -2.21
CA GLY A 199 -3.35 5.18 -2.60
C GLY A 199 -2.11 4.79 -1.81
N LEU A 200 -2.22 4.70 -0.48
CA LEU A 200 -1.11 4.29 0.39
C LEU A 200 -0.64 2.86 0.11
N THR A 201 -1.57 1.92 -0.14
CA THR A 201 -1.21 0.53 -0.43
C THR A 201 -0.62 0.39 -1.84
N ALA A 202 -1.08 1.16 -2.84
CA ALA A 202 -0.46 1.20 -4.16
C ALA A 202 1.02 1.67 -4.08
N LEU A 203 1.28 2.72 -3.30
CA LEU A 203 2.65 3.17 -3.04
C LEU A 203 3.47 2.11 -2.28
N ALA A 204 2.86 1.42 -1.31
CA ALA A 204 3.50 0.33 -0.59
C ALA A 204 3.85 -0.84 -1.51
N CYS A 205 3.00 -1.19 -2.48
CA CYS A 205 3.29 -2.21 -3.50
C CYS A 205 4.54 -1.86 -4.31
N LEU A 206 4.69 -0.62 -4.79
CA LEU A 206 5.89 -0.20 -5.51
C LEU A 206 7.16 -0.37 -4.67
N ARG A 207 7.09 0.04 -3.40
CA ARG A 207 8.22 -0.07 -2.48
C ARG A 207 8.53 -1.53 -2.12
N ALA A 208 7.51 -2.36 -1.89
CA ALA A 208 7.68 -3.78 -1.60
C ALA A 208 8.31 -4.54 -2.77
N GLU A 209 7.85 -4.30 -4.01
CA GLU A 209 8.44 -4.89 -5.22
C GLU A 209 9.93 -4.56 -5.34
N ARG A 210 10.29 -3.29 -5.16
CA ARG A 210 11.69 -2.83 -5.19
C ARG A 210 12.52 -3.50 -4.10
N LEU A 211 12.01 -3.58 -2.88
CA LEU A 211 12.71 -4.20 -1.76
C LEU A 211 12.87 -5.72 -1.93
N LEU A 212 11.88 -6.41 -2.49
CA LEU A 212 11.98 -7.84 -2.82
C LEU A 212 13.06 -8.10 -3.87
N ASN A 213 13.15 -7.24 -4.90
CA ASN A 213 14.19 -7.34 -5.91
C ASN A 213 15.59 -7.11 -5.32
N TRP A 214 15.75 -6.09 -4.49
CA TRP A 214 17.00 -5.83 -3.78
C TRP A 214 17.34 -6.91 -2.75
N ALA A 215 16.35 -7.50 -2.07
CA ALA A 215 16.57 -8.59 -1.13
C ALA A 215 17.21 -9.82 -1.80
N ASP A 216 16.79 -10.16 -3.03
CA ASP A 216 17.41 -11.26 -3.80
C ASP A 216 18.89 -10.95 -4.11
N VAL A 217 19.17 -9.73 -4.59
CA VAL A 217 20.53 -9.30 -4.93
C VAL A 217 21.44 -9.27 -3.70
N ILE A 218 20.99 -8.67 -2.62
CA ILE A 218 21.77 -8.51 -1.39
C ILE A 218 22.01 -9.88 -0.73
N SER A 219 20.99 -10.75 -0.75
CA SER A 219 21.12 -12.11 -0.22
C SER A 219 22.10 -12.96 -1.04
N ALA A 220 22.17 -12.76 -2.37
CA ALA A 220 23.18 -13.40 -3.21
C ALA A 220 24.60 -12.95 -2.83
N MET A 221 24.84 -11.66 -2.58
CA MET A 221 26.12 -11.14 -2.11
C MET A 221 26.51 -11.74 -0.74
N SER A 222 25.56 -11.83 0.19
CA SER A 222 25.77 -12.45 1.51
C SER A 222 26.05 -13.95 1.36
N PHE A 223 25.32 -14.66 0.50
CA PHE A 223 25.48 -16.08 0.22
C PHE A 223 26.89 -16.38 -0.34
N GLU A 224 27.34 -15.59 -1.29
CA GLU A 224 28.67 -15.71 -1.89
C GLU A 224 29.79 -15.49 -0.86
N ASN A 225 29.71 -14.42 -0.04
CA ASN A 225 30.68 -14.14 1.03
C ASN A 225 30.73 -15.22 2.11
N LEU A 226 29.61 -15.88 2.36
CA LEU A 226 29.50 -16.97 3.35
C LEU A 226 29.77 -18.35 2.75
N HIS A 227 30.29 -18.42 1.51
CA HIS A 227 30.65 -19.64 0.81
C HIS A 227 29.49 -20.64 0.73
N GLY A 228 28.30 -20.17 0.37
CA GLY A 228 27.09 -20.98 0.28
C GLY A 228 27.20 -22.13 -0.72
N GLN A 229 26.35 -23.14 -0.56
CA GLN A 229 26.33 -24.32 -1.43
C GLN A 229 25.18 -24.17 -2.43
N LEU A 230 25.48 -24.02 -3.74
CA LEU A 230 24.51 -23.80 -4.82
C LEU A 230 23.47 -24.91 -4.96
N SER A 231 23.74 -26.11 -4.43
CA SER A 231 22.75 -27.20 -4.36
C SER A 231 21.47 -26.82 -3.62
N ALA A 232 21.52 -25.79 -2.75
CA ALA A 232 20.32 -25.24 -2.11
C ALA A 232 19.32 -24.58 -3.08
N PHE A 233 19.81 -24.18 -4.27
CA PHE A 233 19.02 -23.51 -5.30
C PHE A 233 18.83 -24.39 -6.53
N ASP A 234 18.99 -25.71 -6.40
CA ASP A 234 18.75 -26.66 -7.47
C ASP A 234 17.33 -26.57 -8.02
N ALA A 235 17.19 -26.48 -9.34
CA ALA A 235 15.90 -26.21 -9.99
C ALA A 235 14.90 -27.36 -9.78
N GLU A 236 15.33 -28.63 -9.86
CA GLU A 236 14.47 -29.78 -9.67
C GLU A 236 13.98 -29.83 -8.21
N GLY A 237 14.90 -29.61 -7.25
CA GLY A 237 14.56 -29.57 -5.83
C GLY A 237 13.56 -28.48 -5.47
N LEU A 238 13.73 -27.27 -6.01
CA LEU A 238 12.81 -26.15 -5.78
C LEU A 238 11.44 -26.37 -6.44
N ALA A 239 11.39 -26.96 -7.63
CA ALA A 239 10.14 -27.25 -8.35
C ALA A 239 9.21 -28.21 -7.57
N LEU A 240 9.74 -29.05 -6.70
CA LEU A 240 8.94 -29.95 -5.85
C LEU A 240 8.00 -29.20 -4.87
N ARG A 241 8.23 -27.93 -4.61
CA ARG A 241 7.35 -27.08 -3.79
C ARG A 241 6.12 -26.56 -4.54
N ALA A 242 6.06 -26.73 -5.87
CA ALA A 242 4.95 -26.30 -6.72
C ALA A 242 4.58 -24.80 -6.56
N SER A 243 5.55 -23.94 -6.19
CA SER A 243 5.36 -22.48 -6.11
C SER A 243 6.15 -21.80 -7.23
N PRO A 244 5.49 -21.14 -8.18
CA PRO A 244 6.17 -20.43 -9.27
C PRO A 244 7.14 -19.35 -8.76
N ASN A 245 6.71 -18.51 -7.84
CA ASN A 245 7.53 -17.44 -7.28
C ASN A 245 8.76 -17.96 -6.53
N LEU A 246 8.65 -19.10 -5.85
CA LEU A 246 9.80 -19.76 -5.23
C LEU A 246 10.83 -20.22 -6.26
N SER A 247 10.37 -20.84 -7.35
CA SER A 247 11.21 -21.28 -8.46
C SER A 247 11.89 -20.10 -9.17
N GLU A 248 11.16 -19.02 -9.40
CA GLU A 248 11.68 -17.77 -9.96
C GLU A 248 12.79 -17.16 -9.11
N VAL A 249 12.60 -17.04 -7.79
CA VAL A 249 13.67 -16.56 -6.89
C VAL A 249 14.89 -17.47 -6.96
N GLY A 250 14.70 -18.78 -7.01
CA GLY A 250 15.81 -19.74 -7.17
C GLY A 250 16.58 -19.53 -8.48
N GLU A 251 15.90 -19.29 -9.58
CA GLU A 251 16.49 -18.99 -10.88
C GLU A 251 17.28 -17.67 -10.85
N ARG A 252 16.69 -16.61 -10.29
CA ARG A 252 17.36 -15.31 -10.10
C ARG A 252 18.63 -15.44 -9.29
N LEU A 253 18.62 -16.21 -8.19
CA LEU A 253 19.81 -16.44 -7.38
C LEU A 253 20.89 -17.22 -8.13
N ARG A 254 20.53 -18.24 -8.93
CA ARG A 254 21.50 -18.94 -9.79
C ARG A 254 22.13 -17.99 -10.80
N SER A 255 21.32 -17.15 -11.47
CA SER A 255 21.82 -16.15 -12.43
C SER A 255 22.71 -15.11 -11.77
N LEU A 256 22.35 -14.62 -10.58
CA LEU A 256 23.17 -13.66 -9.82
C LEU A 256 24.53 -14.22 -9.43
N LEU A 257 24.60 -15.52 -9.14
CA LEU A 257 25.79 -16.21 -8.63
C LEU A 257 26.60 -16.95 -9.69
N GLU A 258 26.14 -16.93 -10.95
CA GLU A 258 26.82 -17.60 -12.06
C GLU A 258 28.24 -17.03 -12.24
N GLY A 259 29.22 -17.91 -12.47
CA GLY A 259 30.62 -17.53 -12.68
C GLY A 259 31.39 -17.15 -11.40
N SER A 260 30.82 -17.33 -10.20
CA SER A 260 31.52 -17.07 -8.94
C SER A 260 32.67 -18.04 -8.71
N ALA A 261 33.91 -17.54 -8.74
CA ALA A 261 35.08 -18.35 -8.35
C ALA A 261 35.09 -18.62 -6.82
N ILE A 262 34.47 -17.75 -6.03
CA ILE A 262 34.34 -17.92 -4.57
C ILE A 262 33.51 -19.18 -4.28
N LEU A 263 32.36 -19.32 -4.93
CA LEU A 263 31.47 -20.47 -4.74
C LEU A 263 32.04 -21.73 -5.34
N ALA A 264 32.70 -21.65 -6.50
CA ALA A 264 33.38 -22.77 -7.11
C ALA A 264 34.47 -23.34 -6.19
N ALA A 265 35.25 -22.49 -5.52
CA ALA A 265 36.29 -22.91 -4.56
C ALA A 265 35.71 -23.48 -3.26
N SER A 266 34.45 -23.23 -2.93
CA SER A 266 33.77 -23.70 -1.71
C SER A 266 32.82 -24.87 -1.96
N ALA A 267 32.66 -25.31 -3.20
CA ALA A 267 31.76 -26.42 -3.55
C ALA A 267 32.06 -27.70 -2.74
N GLY A 268 31.04 -28.29 -2.14
CA GLY A 268 31.15 -29.51 -1.37
C GLY A 268 31.79 -29.36 0.02
N ARG A 269 32.19 -28.18 0.47
CA ARG A 269 32.75 -27.96 1.80
C ARG A 269 31.76 -28.24 2.94
N ARG A 270 30.47 -28.07 2.67
CA ARG A 270 29.38 -28.32 3.60
C ARG A 270 28.31 -29.17 2.94
N THR A 271 27.72 -30.08 3.68
CA THR A 271 26.57 -30.86 3.21
C THR A 271 25.32 -30.00 3.12
N GLN A 272 25.19 -29.03 4.02
CA GLN A 272 24.00 -28.18 4.10
C GLN A 272 24.34 -26.80 4.71
N ASP A 273 23.77 -25.75 4.15
CA ASP A 273 23.85 -24.41 4.70
C ASP A 273 22.79 -24.15 5.78
N SER A 274 22.97 -23.05 6.51
CA SER A 274 21.97 -22.56 7.45
C SER A 274 20.69 -22.13 6.74
N LEU A 275 19.56 -22.12 7.45
CA LEU A 275 18.26 -21.72 6.89
C LEU A 275 18.27 -20.31 6.32
N SER A 276 18.98 -19.35 6.95
CA SER A 276 19.06 -17.98 6.43
C SER A 276 19.76 -17.84 5.07
N LEU A 277 20.43 -18.90 4.60
CA LEU A 277 21.02 -18.98 3.27
C LEU A 277 20.21 -19.89 2.35
N ARG A 278 19.97 -21.16 2.75
CA ARG A 278 19.31 -22.13 1.87
C ARG A 278 17.83 -21.92 1.68
N ALA A 279 17.16 -21.23 2.61
CA ALA A 279 15.71 -20.96 2.52
C ALA A 279 15.37 -19.59 1.89
N ILE A 280 16.35 -18.88 1.28
CA ILE A 280 16.09 -17.62 0.59
C ILE A 280 14.93 -17.77 -0.43
N PRO A 281 14.93 -18.76 -1.35
CA PRO A 281 13.83 -18.91 -2.30
C PRO A 281 12.48 -19.16 -1.64
N HIS A 282 12.45 -19.85 -0.52
CA HIS A 282 11.22 -20.19 0.20
C HIS A 282 10.58 -18.97 0.85
N VAL A 283 11.38 -18.11 1.49
CA VAL A 283 10.87 -16.91 2.19
C VAL A 283 10.56 -15.81 1.21
N HIS A 284 11.48 -15.51 0.29
CA HIS A 284 11.27 -14.45 -0.69
C HIS A 284 10.16 -14.82 -1.69
N GLY A 285 10.06 -16.09 -2.10
CA GLY A 285 8.98 -16.59 -2.96
C GLY A 285 7.62 -16.45 -2.28
N ALA A 286 7.49 -16.87 -1.02
CA ALA A 286 6.27 -16.70 -0.24
C ALA A 286 5.88 -15.21 -0.08
N ALA A 287 6.86 -14.33 0.12
CA ALA A 287 6.60 -12.89 0.19
C ALA A 287 6.12 -12.32 -1.16
N ARG A 288 6.64 -12.84 -2.29
CA ARG A 288 6.15 -12.48 -3.63
C ARG A 288 4.73 -12.98 -3.90
N ASP A 289 4.35 -14.16 -3.38
CA ASP A 289 2.96 -14.65 -3.46
C ASP A 289 2.01 -13.68 -2.74
N VAL A 290 2.34 -13.23 -1.54
CA VAL A 290 1.55 -12.25 -0.77
C VAL A 290 1.53 -10.89 -1.46
N PHE A 291 2.66 -10.45 -2.01
CA PHE A 291 2.75 -9.20 -2.80
C PHE A 291 1.82 -9.24 -4.01
N ALA A 292 1.84 -10.30 -4.80
CA ALA A 292 0.99 -10.45 -5.98
C ALA A 292 -0.50 -10.39 -5.63
N GLN A 293 -0.91 -11.07 -4.54
CA GLN A 293 -2.29 -11.01 -4.03
C GLN A 293 -2.66 -9.59 -3.60
N THR A 294 -1.79 -8.90 -2.88
CA THR A 294 -2.05 -7.52 -2.43
C THR A 294 -2.18 -6.57 -3.63
N ALA A 295 -1.29 -6.66 -4.60
CA ALA A 295 -1.33 -5.86 -5.83
C ALA A 295 -2.65 -6.07 -6.60
N ALA A 296 -3.10 -7.31 -6.73
CA ALA A 296 -4.38 -7.64 -7.35
C ALA A 296 -5.58 -7.04 -6.59
N VAL A 297 -5.54 -7.03 -5.24
CA VAL A 297 -6.60 -6.39 -4.43
C VAL A 297 -6.60 -4.89 -4.61
N VAL A 298 -5.42 -4.22 -4.70
CA VAL A 298 -5.36 -2.78 -5.00
C VAL A 298 -5.98 -2.46 -6.36
N ASP A 299 -5.69 -3.27 -7.38
CA ASP A 299 -6.29 -3.08 -8.71
C ASP A 299 -7.81 -3.33 -8.71
N LEU A 300 -8.31 -4.24 -7.87
CA LEU A 300 -9.76 -4.42 -7.68
C LEU A 300 -10.40 -3.18 -7.02
N GLU A 301 -9.78 -2.64 -5.97
CA GLU A 301 -10.24 -1.41 -5.32
C GLU A 301 -10.23 -0.21 -6.26
N LEU A 302 -9.22 -0.08 -7.12
CA LEU A 302 -9.16 0.98 -8.13
C LEU A 302 -10.24 0.87 -9.20
N ARG A 303 -10.72 -0.34 -9.49
CA ARG A 303 -11.87 -0.58 -10.38
C ARG A 303 -13.23 -0.42 -9.70
N ALA A 304 -13.26 -0.39 -8.37
CA ALA A 304 -14.50 -0.31 -7.60
C ALA A 304 -14.97 1.15 -7.41
N ALA A 305 -16.28 1.34 -7.33
CA ALA A 305 -16.87 2.57 -6.81
C ALA A 305 -16.96 2.45 -5.29
N THR A 306 -16.07 3.13 -4.58
CA THR A 306 -15.93 3.02 -3.12
C THR A 306 -16.68 4.11 -2.34
N ASP A 307 -17.37 5.01 -3.02
CA ASP A 307 -18.24 6.02 -2.38
C ASP A 307 -19.54 5.40 -1.81
N ASN A 308 -20.13 6.04 -0.86
CA ASN A 308 -21.45 5.68 -0.30
C ASN A 308 -22.23 6.94 0.11
N PRO A 309 -23.43 7.18 -0.51
CA PRO A 309 -24.08 6.36 -1.54
C PRO A 309 -23.47 6.58 -2.93
N VAL A 310 -23.60 5.60 -3.80
CA VAL A 310 -23.39 5.79 -5.24
C VAL A 310 -24.67 6.24 -5.91
N VAL A 311 -24.58 7.00 -7.02
CA VAL A 311 -25.72 7.45 -7.80
C VAL A 311 -25.77 6.75 -9.14
N THR A 312 -26.98 6.36 -9.57
CA THR A 312 -27.20 5.59 -10.80
C THR A 312 -28.61 5.85 -11.37
N GLY A 313 -28.92 5.27 -12.52
CA GLY A 313 -30.19 5.45 -13.21
C GLY A 313 -30.13 6.52 -14.30
N THR A 314 -31.25 7.19 -14.55
CA THR A 314 -31.39 8.29 -15.52
C THR A 314 -31.83 9.56 -14.80
N GLU A 315 -31.73 10.71 -15.46
CA GLU A 315 -32.23 11.98 -14.90
C GLU A 315 -33.74 11.92 -14.61
N ASP A 316 -34.50 11.12 -15.38
CA ASP A 316 -35.94 10.90 -15.12
C ASP A 316 -36.18 9.99 -13.93
N SER A 317 -35.34 8.98 -13.72
CA SER A 317 -35.43 7.98 -12.64
C SER A 317 -34.07 7.82 -11.95
N PRO A 318 -33.59 8.85 -11.21
CA PRO A 318 -32.34 8.77 -10.52
C PRO A 318 -32.47 7.94 -9.24
N ARG A 319 -31.41 7.21 -8.87
CA ARG A 319 -31.35 6.42 -7.66
C ARG A 319 -30.07 6.71 -6.90
N ALA A 320 -30.16 6.75 -5.58
CA ALA A 320 -29.01 6.72 -4.68
C ALA A 320 -29.01 5.35 -3.97
N LEU A 321 -27.92 4.61 -4.12
CA LEU A 321 -27.77 3.29 -3.51
C LEU A 321 -26.85 3.41 -2.30
N SER A 322 -27.40 3.26 -1.10
CA SER A 322 -26.63 3.29 0.14
C SER A 322 -26.26 1.87 0.56
N GLN A 323 -24.97 1.61 0.63
CA GLN A 323 -24.36 0.30 0.92
C GLN A 323 -23.13 0.51 1.82
N ALA A 324 -22.26 -0.50 1.92
CA ALA A 324 -21.03 -0.44 2.69
C ALA A 324 -19.77 -0.32 1.81
N ASN A 325 -19.88 0.30 0.63
CA ASN A 325 -18.79 0.38 -0.34
C ASN A 325 -17.53 1.11 0.19
N ALA A 326 -17.68 1.95 1.20
CA ALA A 326 -16.57 2.66 1.84
C ALA A 326 -15.75 1.78 2.79
N VAL A 327 -16.21 0.54 3.09
CA VAL A 327 -15.51 -0.36 4.01
C VAL A 327 -14.38 -1.09 3.27
N GLY A 328 -13.14 -0.66 3.50
CA GLY A 328 -11.94 -1.22 2.87
C GLY A 328 -11.43 -2.50 3.54
N ALA A 329 -12.29 -3.49 3.83
CA ALA A 329 -11.90 -4.70 4.54
C ALA A 329 -10.86 -5.53 3.77
N ALA A 330 -11.08 -5.76 2.47
CA ALA A 330 -10.17 -6.55 1.64
C ALA A 330 -8.77 -5.92 1.57
N ILE A 331 -8.71 -4.62 1.32
CA ILE A 331 -7.43 -3.91 1.18
C ILE A 331 -6.71 -3.77 2.54
N GLY A 332 -7.45 -3.62 3.66
CA GLY A 332 -6.88 -3.60 5.00
C GLY A 332 -6.22 -4.93 5.38
N LEU A 333 -6.90 -6.05 5.15
CA LEU A 333 -6.36 -7.40 5.35
C LEU A 333 -5.12 -7.65 4.47
N SER A 334 -5.15 -7.22 3.21
CA SER A 334 -4.03 -7.38 2.28
C SER A 334 -2.82 -6.53 2.68
N ALA A 335 -3.03 -5.30 3.16
CA ALA A 335 -1.96 -4.46 3.67
C ALA A 335 -1.28 -5.07 4.91
N ASP A 336 -2.06 -5.63 5.84
CA ASP A 336 -1.52 -6.34 7.00
C ASP A 336 -0.74 -7.59 6.59
N ALA A 337 -1.26 -8.39 5.66
CA ALA A 337 -0.59 -9.60 5.16
C ALA A 337 0.76 -9.26 4.50
N LEU A 338 0.80 -8.22 3.65
CA LEU A 338 2.05 -7.77 3.04
C LEU A 338 3.04 -7.25 4.09
N GLY A 339 2.53 -6.57 5.13
CA GLY A 339 3.36 -6.13 6.27
C GLY A 339 4.05 -7.31 6.98
N VAL A 340 3.33 -8.41 7.21
CA VAL A 340 3.91 -9.64 7.79
C VAL A 340 4.97 -10.23 6.87
N ALA A 341 4.70 -10.34 5.57
CA ALA A 341 5.63 -10.91 4.59
C ALA A 341 6.93 -10.08 4.51
N MET A 342 6.84 -8.76 4.46
CA MET A 342 8.02 -7.88 4.41
C MET A 342 8.81 -7.87 5.73
N ALA A 343 8.14 -8.01 6.87
CA ALA A 343 8.81 -8.16 8.16
C ALA A 343 9.62 -9.47 8.24
N GLU A 344 9.13 -10.56 7.64
CA GLU A 344 9.84 -11.85 7.58
C GLU A 344 11.08 -11.79 6.67
N VAL A 345 10.97 -11.16 5.48
CA VAL A 345 12.12 -10.91 4.60
C VAL A 345 13.21 -10.10 5.33
N ALA A 346 12.81 -9.04 6.04
CA ALA A 346 13.72 -8.21 6.81
C ALA A 346 14.37 -8.97 8.00
N ALA A 347 13.60 -9.83 8.68
CA ALA A 347 14.12 -10.65 9.76
C ALA A 347 15.15 -11.67 9.24
N MET A 348 14.92 -12.24 8.05
CA MET A 348 15.87 -13.14 7.43
C MET A 348 17.16 -12.42 6.98
N ALA A 349 17.05 -11.19 6.50
CA ALA A 349 18.19 -10.33 6.18
C ALA A 349 19.07 -10.08 7.42
N GLU A 350 18.46 -9.77 8.56
CA GLU A 350 19.19 -9.57 9.83
C GLU A 350 19.93 -10.85 10.25
N ARG A 351 19.37 -12.03 10.05
CA ARG A 351 20.09 -13.29 10.31
C ARG A 351 21.32 -13.48 9.41
N ARG A 352 21.31 -12.97 8.19
CA ARG A 352 22.50 -12.97 7.32
C ARG A 352 23.53 -11.94 7.75
N ILE A 353 23.10 -10.77 8.24
CA ILE A 353 24.00 -9.77 8.85
C ILE A 353 24.74 -10.41 10.05
N ASP A 354 24.00 -11.09 10.96
CA ASP A 354 24.57 -11.79 12.11
C ASP A 354 25.67 -12.77 11.67
N ARG A 355 25.41 -13.55 10.61
CA ARG A 355 26.40 -14.50 10.10
C ARG A 355 27.63 -13.84 9.50
N LEU A 356 27.47 -12.74 8.78
CA LEU A 356 28.59 -12.00 8.19
C LEU A 356 29.53 -11.42 9.26
N VAL A 357 28.97 -10.85 10.33
CA VAL A 357 29.76 -10.20 11.39
C VAL A 357 30.34 -11.18 12.42
N ASN A 358 29.87 -12.43 12.43
CA ASN A 358 30.31 -13.45 13.40
C ASN A 358 31.50 -14.25 12.86
N PRO A 359 32.72 -14.07 13.42
CA PRO A 359 33.92 -14.73 12.92
C PRO A 359 33.87 -16.25 13.02
N LEU A 360 33.10 -16.81 13.98
CA LEU A 360 32.95 -18.24 14.15
C LEU A 360 32.21 -18.93 12.99
N VAL A 361 31.51 -18.14 12.20
CA VAL A 361 30.66 -18.63 11.12
C VAL A 361 31.14 -18.16 9.75
N SER A 362 31.55 -16.89 9.62
CA SER A 362 32.00 -16.31 8.37
C SER A 362 33.44 -16.64 8.02
N GLY A 363 34.30 -16.88 9.03
CA GLY A 363 35.74 -16.99 8.86
C GLY A 363 36.40 -15.64 8.52
N LEU A 364 35.65 -14.54 8.57
CA LEU A 364 36.12 -13.17 8.38
C LEU A 364 36.54 -12.53 9.71
N PRO A 365 37.26 -11.40 9.70
CA PRO A 365 37.57 -10.66 10.93
C PRO A 365 36.31 -10.34 11.72
N ALA A 366 36.42 -10.41 13.06
CA ALA A 366 35.30 -10.17 13.97
C ALA A 366 34.62 -8.85 13.66
N PHE A 367 33.29 -8.90 13.53
CA PHE A 367 32.43 -7.75 13.20
C PHE A 367 32.81 -7.00 11.91
N LEU A 368 33.52 -7.66 11.00
CA LEU A 368 34.03 -7.06 9.76
C LEU A 368 34.91 -5.82 10.02
N ALA A 369 35.60 -5.78 11.16
CA ALA A 369 36.55 -4.74 11.50
C ALA A 369 37.92 -5.05 10.86
N SER A 370 38.55 -4.03 10.23
CA SER A 370 39.89 -4.17 9.66
C SER A 370 40.96 -4.39 10.74
N ASP A 371 40.76 -3.80 11.94
CA ASP A 371 41.58 -3.98 13.14
C ASP A 371 40.66 -4.45 14.29
N SER A 372 40.44 -5.76 14.36
CA SER A 372 39.56 -6.35 15.39
C SER A 372 40.20 -6.22 16.78
N GLY A 373 39.53 -5.50 17.68
CA GLY A 373 39.98 -5.21 19.03
C GLY A 373 40.06 -3.70 19.27
N ALA A 374 40.79 -2.95 18.46
CA ALA A 374 40.74 -1.49 18.48
C ALA A 374 39.48 -0.97 17.75
N GLY A 375 39.08 -1.64 16.67
CA GLY A 375 37.85 -1.37 15.94
C GLY A 375 36.69 -2.30 16.31
N SER A 376 35.47 -1.78 16.29
CA SER A 376 34.22 -2.50 16.52
C SER A 376 33.48 -2.85 15.22
N GLY A 377 33.85 -2.25 14.09
CA GLY A 377 33.31 -2.52 12.78
C GLY A 377 31.78 -2.42 12.72
N PHE A 378 31.11 -3.46 12.24
CA PHE A 378 29.65 -3.53 12.06
C PHE A 378 28.90 -4.06 13.29
N MET A 379 29.55 -4.23 14.46
CA MET A 379 28.90 -4.78 15.66
C MET A 379 27.62 -4.02 16.01
N ILE A 380 27.67 -2.69 16.09
CA ILE A 380 26.51 -1.88 16.46
C ILE A 380 25.53 -1.70 15.28
N ALA A 381 25.96 -1.79 14.04
CA ALA A 381 25.07 -1.83 12.89
C ALA A 381 24.14 -3.07 12.92
N GLN A 382 24.66 -4.25 13.38
CA GLN A 382 23.82 -5.41 13.64
C GLN A 382 22.78 -5.14 14.75
N TYR A 383 23.15 -4.45 15.82
CA TYR A 383 22.20 -4.07 16.90
C TYR A 383 21.06 -3.20 16.33
N THR A 384 21.39 -2.27 15.44
CA THR A 384 20.39 -1.43 14.77
C THR A 384 19.43 -2.31 13.95
N ALA A 385 19.95 -3.22 13.14
CA ALA A 385 19.11 -4.16 12.36
C ALA A 385 18.21 -5.01 13.27
N ALA A 386 18.74 -5.57 14.36
CA ALA A 386 17.98 -6.37 15.33
C ALA A 386 16.88 -5.55 16.01
N SER A 387 17.16 -4.28 16.36
CA SER A 387 16.16 -3.36 16.92
C SER A 387 15.01 -3.09 15.95
N LEU A 388 15.32 -2.85 14.66
CA LEU A 388 14.31 -2.64 13.62
C LEU A 388 13.48 -3.90 13.33
N VAL A 389 14.06 -5.09 13.39
CA VAL A 389 13.33 -6.36 13.33
C VAL A 389 12.37 -6.48 14.51
N ALA A 390 12.80 -6.14 15.72
CA ALA A 390 11.93 -6.15 16.90
C ALA A 390 10.76 -5.15 16.77
N GLU A 391 11.00 -3.97 16.18
CA GLU A 391 9.93 -3.02 15.85
C GLU A 391 8.96 -3.60 14.80
N ASN A 392 9.46 -4.19 13.73
CA ASN A 392 8.65 -4.81 12.68
C ASN A 392 7.75 -5.93 13.23
N ARG A 393 8.22 -6.75 14.17
CA ARG A 393 7.39 -7.77 14.84
C ARG A 393 6.17 -7.16 15.54
N ARG A 394 6.33 -6.01 16.19
CA ARG A 394 5.20 -5.30 16.80
C ARG A 394 4.26 -4.70 15.76
N LEU A 395 4.84 -4.08 14.72
CA LEU A 395 4.09 -3.50 13.62
C LEU A 395 3.36 -4.56 12.78
N ALA A 396 3.84 -5.79 12.72
CA ALA A 396 3.22 -6.89 11.98
C ALA A 396 1.93 -7.43 12.66
N ALA A 397 1.60 -7.04 13.89
CA ALA A 397 0.29 -7.33 14.48
C ALA A 397 -0.82 -6.71 13.61
N PRO A 398 -1.87 -7.46 13.20
CA PRO A 398 -2.88 -6.95 12.29
C PRO A 398 -3.66 -5.76 12.89
N ALA A 399 -3.71 -4.63 12.17
CA ALA A 399 -4.55 -3.49 12.54
C ALA A 399 -6.00 -3.71 12.08
N SER A 400 -6.21 -4.44 10.99
CA SER A 400 -7.54 -4.73 10.43
C SER A 400 -8.44 -5.59 11.34
N LEU A 401 -7.90 -6.18 12.39
CA LEU A 401 -8.64 -6.94 13.39
C LEU A 401 -9.00 -6.12 14.64
N ASP A 402 -8.60 -4.87 14.70
CA ASP A 402 -8.91 -4.00 15.82
C ASP A 402 -10.37 -3.55 15.72
N GLY A 403 -11.18 -3.85 16.71
CA GLY A 403 -12.60 -3.57 16.72
C GLY A 403 -12.92 -2.16 17.25
N GLY A 404 -14.20 -1.88 17.37
CA GLY A 404 -14.68 -0.64 17.96
C GLY A 404 -16.06 -0.25 17.46
N ILE A 405 -16.66 0.72 18.12
CA ILE A 405 -17.98 1.26 17.77
C ILE A 405 -17.88 2.78 17.75
N THR A 406 -18.38 3.40 16.67
CA THR A 406 -18.42 4.86 16.50
C THR A 406 -19.80 5.31 16.02
N SER A 407 -19.97 6.63 15.81
CA SER A 407 -21.19 7.22 15.23
C SER A 407 -22.49 6.77 15.92
N GLY A 408 -22.51 6.77 17.28
CA GLY A 408 -23.71 6.43 18.04
C GLY A 408 -24.28 5.05 17.73
N LEU A 409 -23.43 4.04 17.60
CA LEU A 409 -23.72 2.64 17.24
C LEU A 409 -24.01 2.40 15.75
N GLN A 410 -24.00 3.44 14.89
CA GLN A 410 -24.24 3.27 13.46
C GLN A 410 -23.08 2.57 12.75
N GLU A 411 -21.86 2.80 13.25
CA GLU A 411 -20.63 2.17 12.75
C GLU A 411 -20.10 1.22 13.84
N ASP A 412 -20.62 0.01 13.87
CA ASP A 412 -20.30 -1.06 14.83
C ASP A 412 -19.31 -2.09 14.29
N HIS A 413 -18.76 -1.83 13.11
CA HIS A 413 -17.63 -2.54 12.50
C HIS A 413 -16.66 -1.53 11.90
N LEU A 414 -15.40 -1.56 12.36
CA LEU A 414 -14.33 -0.70 11.89
C LEU A 414 -13.25 -1.56 11.24
N CYS A 415 -12.95 -1.31 9.95
CA CYS A 415 -11.98 -2.12 9.20
C CYS A 415 -10.52 -1.72 9.43
N HIS A 416 -10.25 -0.56 10.05
CA HIS A 416 -8.91 -0.01 10.29
C HIS A 416 -7.92 -0.13 9.11
N ALA A 417 -8.44 -0.05 7.88
CA ALA A 417 -7.66 -0.26 6.66
C ALA A 417 -6.56 0.80 6.49
N THR A 418 -6.84 2.08 6.75
CA THR A 418 -5.81 3.13 6.69
C THR A 418 -4.69 2.93 7.71
N PRO A 419 -4.95 2.61 9.00
CA PRO A 419 -3.91 2.19 9.94
C PRO A 419 -3.07 1.01 9.46
N ALA A 420 -3.68 -0.01 8.81
CA ALA A 420 -2.96 -1.14 8.25
C ALA A 420 -1.96 -0.70 7.15
N ALA A 421 -2.39 0.18 6.23
CA ALA A 421 -1.52 0.71 5.17
C ALA A 421 -0.38 1.59 5.72
N LEU A 422 -0.65 2.46 6.70
CA LEU A 422 0.37 3.30 7.34
C LEU A 422 1.42 2.45 8.07
N LYS A 423 0.98 1.41 8.76
CA LYS A 423 1.84 0.46 9.44
C LYS A 423 2.71 -0.32 8.45
N LEU A 424 2.15 -0.76 7.32
CA LEU A 424 2.89 -1.39 6.24
C LEU A 424 4.00 -0.47 5.71
N LEU A 425 3.72 0.81 5.44
CA LEU A 425 4.74 1.78 5.01
C LEU A 425 5.88 1.89 6.02
N LYS A 426 5.59 1.88 7.32
CA LYS A 426 6.61 1.90 8.38
C LYS A 426 7.44 0.63 8.42
N ILE A 427 6.84 -0.54 8.19
CA ILE A 427 7.56 -1.82 8.07
C ILE A 427 8.52 -1.78 6.88
N LEU A 428 8.08 -1.22 5.75
CA LEU A 428 8.92 -1.05 4.56
C LEU A 428 10.09 -0.09 4.80
N ASP A 429 9.90 1.00 5.57
CA ASP A 429 11.00 1.87 5.97
C ASP A 429 12.06 1.11 6.77
N ASN A 430 11.64 0.32 7.74
CA ASN A 430 12.54 -0.48 8.56
C ASN A 430 13.24 -1.57 7.73
N ALA A 431 12.52 -2.25 6.82
CA ALA A 431 13.08 -3.25 5.92
C ALA A 431 14.15 -2.64 4.99
N GLU A 432 13.92 -1.43 4.48
CA GLU A 432 14.88 -0.68 3.66
C GLU A 432 16.19 -0.41 4.42
N PHE A 433 16.10 -0.03 5.71
CA PHE A 433 17.30 0.14 6.56
C PHE A 433 18.02 -1.17 6.82
N ILE A 434 17.29 -2.25 7.14
CA ILE A 434 17.88 -3.56 7.42
C ILE A 434 18.62 -4.09 6.19
N LEU A 435 18.01 -4.02 5.00
CA LEU A 435 18.65 -4.40 3.74
C LEU A 435 19.84 -3.50 3.40
N SER A 436 19.80 -2.21 3.73
CA SER A 436 20.93 -1.30 3.56
C SER A 436 22.12 -1.70 4.44
N ILE A 437 21.87 -2.14 5.66
CA ILE A 437 22.92 -2.65 6.56
C ILE A 437 23.49 -3.96 6.02
N GLU A 438 22.65 -4.88 5.52
CA GLU A 438 23.10 -6.12 4.90
C GLU A 438 23.97 -5.85 3.65
N LEU A 439 23.54 -4.94 2.79
CA LEU A 439 24.29 -4.53 1.58
C LEU A 439 25.70 -4.02 1.95
N LEU A 440 25.79 -3.15 2.96
CA LEU A 440 27.07 -2.64 3.43
C LEU A 440 27.94 -3.74 4.05
N ALA A 441 27.35 -4.61 4.86
CA ALA A 441 28.06 -5.72 5.48
C ALA A 441 28.58 -6.72 4.42
N ALA A 442 27.78 -7.03 3.40
CA ALA A 442 28.20 -7.90 2.31
C ALA A 442 29.31 -7.26 1.46
N ALA A 443 29.22 -5.97 1.17
CA ALA A 443 30.29 -5.24 0.47
C ALA A 443 31.60 -5.21 1.30
N GLN A 444 31.49 -4.97 2.62
CA GLN A 444 32.63 -4.98 3.54
C GLN A 444 33.25 -6.39 3.65
N ALA A 445 32.43 -7.43 3.64
CA ALA A 445 32.89 -8.80 3.68
C ALA A 445 33.77 -9.15 2.47
N TYR A 446 33.40 -8.67 1.27
CA TYR A 446 34.25 -8.86 0.07
C TYR A 446 35.63 -8.21 0.21
N ASP A 447 35.71 -7.02 0.84
CA ASP A 447 36.99 -6.31 1.04
C ASP A 447 37.91 -7.05 2.03
N LEU A 448 37.36 -7.89 2.90
CA LEU A 448 38.07 -8.57 3.97
C LEU A 448 38.35 -10.06 3.66
N GLN A 449 38.01 -10.55 2.47
CA GLN A 449 38.34 -11.90 2.03
C GLN A 449 39.87 -12.08 1.98
N ALA A 450 40.37 -13.13 2.61
CA ALA A 450 41.81 -13.42 2.69
C ALA A 450 42.44 -13.76 1.32
N SER A 451 41.63 -14.28 0.39
CA SER A 451 42.03 -14.59 -0.98
C SER A 451 41.07 -13.88 -1.95
N PRO A 452 41.58 -13.00 -2.83
CA PRO A 452 40.74 -12.24 -3.76
C PRO A 452 40.31 -13.12 -4.95
N LEU A 453 39.44 -14.10 -4.71
CA LEU A 453 38.77 -14.84 -5.77
C LEU A 453 37.75 -13.94 -6.48
N ALA A 454 37.54 -14.19 -7.77
CA ALA A 454 36.57 -13.42 -8.53
C ALA A 454 35.15 -13.68 -8.02
N ARG A 455 34.42 -12.59 -7.78
CA ARG A 455 32.98 -12.61 -7.52
C ARG A 455 32.22 -12.97 -8.79
N ALA A 456 30.98 -13.39 -8.66
CA ALA A 456 30.08 -13.49 -9.79
C ALA A 456 29.98 -12.11 -10.49
N PRO A 457 29.91 -12.04 -11.84
CA PRO A 457 29.83 -10.76 -12.55
C PRO A 457 28.69 -9.86 -12.06
N ASN A 458 27.52 -10.44 -11.79
CA ASN A 458 26.34 -9.69 -11.34
C ASN A 458 26.50 -9.12 -9.92
N THR A 459 27.06 -9.89 -8.98
CA THR A 459 27.34 -9.39 -7.62
C THR A 459 28.49 -8.37 -7.63
N ASP A 460 29.47 -8.50 -8.56
CA ASP A 460 30.55 -7.53 -8.73
C ASP A 460 30.05 -6.16 -9.25
N ILE A 461 29.07 -6.13 -10.15
CA ILE A 461 28.41 -4.89 -10.60
C ILE A 461 27.84 -4.14 -9.39
N VAL A 462 27.10 -4.82 -8.53
CA VAL A 462 26.48 -4.21 -7.35
C VAL A 462 27.54 -3.77 -6.33
N TYR A 463 28.54 -4.61 -6.08
CA TYR A 463 29.66 -4.24 -5.21
C TYR A 463 30.34 -2.96 -5.68
N ARG A 464 30.64 -2.84 -6.98
CA ARG A 464 31.23 -1.62 -7.56
C ARG A 464 30.31 -0.42 -7.42
N ALA A 465 29.00 -0.57 -7.65
CA ALA A 465 28.03 0.49 -7.48
C ALA A 465 28.01 1.03 -6.02
N VAL A 466 28.11 0.12 -5.04
CA VAL A 466 28.27 0.48 -3.64
C VAL A 466 29.59 1.22 -3.40
N ARG A 467 30.72 0.68 -3.86
CA ARG A 467 32.05 1.25 -3.60
C ARG A 467 32.30 2.59 -4.33
N ASN A 468 31.63 2.84 -5.43
CA ASN A 468 31.65 4.15 -6.10
C ASN A 468 31.02 5.27 -5.25
N ARG A 469 30.16 4.93 -4.29
CA ARG A 469 29.42 5.89 -3.44
C ARG A 469 29.83 5.84 -1.98
N ILE A 470 30.28 4.68 -1.50
CA ILE A 470 30.55 4.39 -0.10
C ILE A 470 31.91 3.68 0.00
N PRO A 471 32.95 4.34 0.56
CA PRO A 471 34.27 3.74 0.64
C PRO A 471 34.31 2.56 1.62
N HIS A 472 35.32 1.70 1.45
CA HIS A 472 35.63 0.63 2.39
C HIS A 472 35.76 1.19 3.84
N TYR A 473 35.21 0.46 4.81
CA TYR A 473 35.23 0.82 6.22
C TYR A 473 36.53 0.32 6.88
N ARG A 474 37.63 1.05 6.66
CA ARG A 474 38.95 0.74 7.25
C ARG A 474 39.06 1.34 8.64
N ASP A 475 38.81 2.63 8.74
CA ASP A 475 38.84 3.41 9.96
C ASP A 475 37.42 3.65 10.46
N GLU A 476 37.25 3.63 11.80
CA GLU A 476 35.94 3.86 12.43
C GLU A 476 35.41 5.25 12.06
N ARG A 477 34.18 5.28 11.57
CA ARG A 477 33.43 6.51 11.25
C ARG A 477 31.92 6.30 11.49
N PRO A 478 31.11 7.36 11.61
CA PRO A 478 29.67 7.20 11.81
C PRO A 478 29.00 6.47 10.64
N LEU A 479 28.64 5.19 10.82
CA LEU A 479 27.99 4.34 9.80
C LEU A 479 26.59 4.82 9.41
N ALA A 480 25.91 5.61 10.24
CA ALA A 480 24.58 6.14 9.92
C ALA A 480 24.53 6.85 8.56
N LYS A 481 25.57 7.63 8.20
CA LYS A 481 25.66 8.30 6.89
C LYS A 481 25.83 7.32 5.74
N ASP A 482 26.55 6.22 5.95
CA ASP A 482 26.75 5.20 4.95
C ASP A 482 25.49 4.34 4.76
N ILE A 483 24.76 4.07 5.86
CA ILE A 483 23.45 3.41 5.81
C ILE A 483 22.45 4.24 4.99
N GLU A 484 22.39 5.57 5.20
CA GLU A 484 21.53 6.45 4.39
C GLU A 484 21.95 6.48 2.90
N ARG A 485 23.25 6.45 2.59
CA ARG A 485 23.73 6.36 1.20
C ARG A 485 23.37 5.01 0.56
N ALA A 486 23.49 3.90 1.31
CA ALA A 486 23.08 2.59 0.85
C ALA A 486 21.56 2.54 0.61
N ARG A 487 20.78 3.20 1.45
CA ARG A 487 19.33 3.37 1.30
C ARG A 487 18.98 4.09 -0.01
N LEU A 488 19.73 5.12 -0.40
CA LEU A 488 19.55 5.80 -1.68
C LEU A 488 19.86 4.86 -2.86
N ILE A 489 20.84 3.95 -2.73
CA ILE A 489 21.11 2.94 -3.76
C ILE A 489 19.91 1.98 -3.92
N ILE A 490 19.34 1.50 -2.81
CA ILE A 490 18.18 0.59 -2.82
C ILE A 490 16.93 1.26 -3.41
N ARG A 491 16.80 2.57 -3.33
CA ARG A 491 15.69 3.33 -3.92
C ARG A 491 15.77 3.48 -5.43
N GLU A 492 16.94 3.29 -6.01
CA GLU A 492 17.11 3.21 -7.45
C GLU A 492 16.75 1.80 -7.95
N PRO A 493 16.42 1.64 -9.24
CA PRO A 493 16.35 0.32 -9.86
C PRO A 493 17.64 -0.46 -9.62
N THR A 494 17.57 -1.79 -9.54
CA THR A 494 18.75 -2.62 -9.36
C THR A 494 19.72 -2.39 -10.54
N ALA A 495 21.03 -2.34 -10.24
CA ALA A 495 22.05 -2.24 -11.29
C ALA A 495 22.15 -3.53 -12.14
N VAL A 496 21.46 -4.59 -11.74
CA VAL A 496 21.27 -5.83 -12.47
C VAL A 496 19.84 -5.83 -12.96
N ASP A 497 19.64 -5.49 -14.23
CA ASP A 497 18.33 -5.59 -14.88
C ASP A 497 17.98 -7.08 -15.02
N PHE A 498 17.07 -7.51 -14.17
CA PHE A 498 16.30 -8.71 -14.44
C PHE A 498 15.21 -8.27 -15.43
N GLU A 499 15.40 -8.58 -16.71
CA GLU A 499 14.32 -8.42 -17.67
C GLU A 499 13.10 -9.15 -17.13
N ASN A 500 12.02 -8.40 -16.91
CA ASN A 500 10.71 -8.93 -16.61
C ASN A 500 10.15 -9.64 -17.85
N GLU A 501 10.76 -10.75 -18.26
CA GLU A 501 10.23 -11.62 -19.33
C GLU A 501 8.96 -12.37 -18.91
N GLY A 502 8.31 -11.98 -17.83
CA GLY A 502 7.14 -12.69 -17.30
C GLY A 502 5.87 -11.87 -17.06
N ALA A 503 5.92 -10.55 -17.15
CA ALA A 503 4.70 -9.76 -17.16
C ALA A 503 4.10 -9.76 -18.56
N SER A 504 3.57 -10.91 -19.02
CA SER A 504 2.59 -10.90 -20.10
C SER A 504 1.46 -9.98 -19.64
N GLU A 505 1.20 -8.93 -20.41
CA GLU A 505 -0.03 -8.17 -20.37
C GLU A 505 -1.22 -9.07 -20.76
N SER A 506 -1.43 -10.17 -20.04
CA SER A 506 -2.71 -10.83 -20.00
C SER A 506 -3.55 -10.03 -19.00
N GLY A 507 -4.02 -8.87 -19.45
CA GLY A 507 -5.16 -8.24 -18.83
C GLY A 507 -6.26 -9.28 -18.70
N PRO A 508 -7.03 -9.28 -17.60
CA PRO A 508 -8.21 -10.12 -17.52
C PRO A 508 -9.09 -9.84 -18.75
N PRO A 509 -9.83 -10.84 -19.26
CA PRO A 509 -10.68 -10.68 -20.44
C PRO A 509 -11.55 -9.45 -20.28
N GLU A 510 -11.66 -8.66 -21.35
CA GLU A 510 -12.55 -7.51 -21.42
C GLU A 510 -13.96 -7.94 -20.99
N SER A 511 -14.28 -7.76 -19.72
CA SER A 511 -15.66 -7.82 -19.26
C SER A 511 -16.29 -6.48 -19.57
N ASP A 512 -17.37 -6.50 -20.38
CA ASP A 512 -18.19 -5.35 -20.73
C ASP A 512 -18.60 -4.55 -19.48
N TRP A 513 -17.89 -3.48 -19.18
CA TRP A 513 -18.15 -2.57 -18.06
C TRP A 513 -19.50 -1.84 -18.19
N HIS A 514 -20.14 -1.92 -19.36
CA HIS A 514 -21.40 -1.27 -19.69
C HIS A 514 -22.56 -2.21 -19.93
N ALA A 515 -22.40 -3.52 -19.72
CA ALA A 515 -23.55 -4.39 -19.68
C ALA A 515 -24.42 -3.97 -18.49
N GLN A 516 -25.49 -3.21 -18.79
CA GLN A 516 -26.57 -3.03 -17.83
C GLN A 516 -26.99 -4.43 -17.37
N PRO A 517 -27.12 -4.69 -16.06
CA PRO A 517 -27.68 -5.96 -15.63
C PRO A 517 -29.05 -6.11 -16.30
N ASP A 518 -29.20 -7.13 -17.11
CA ASP A 518 -30.48 -7.52 -17.69
C ASP A 518 -31.54 -7.48 -16.59
N ALA A 519 -32.72 -6.92 -16.96
CA ALA A 519 -33.84 -6.76 -16.06
C ALA A 519 -34.06 -8.05 -15.25
N ALA A 520 -34.01 -7.91 -13.92
CA ALA A 520 -34.24 -9.03 -13.01
C ALA A 520 -35.53 -9.77 -13.41
N PRO A 521 -35.55 -11.09 -13.46
CA PRO A 521 -36.77 -11.83 -13.76
C PRO A 521 -37.84 -11.51 -12.72
N GLU A 522 -39.05 -11.19 -13.19
CA GLU A 522 -40.21 -10.89 -12.35
C GLU A 522 -40.35 -11.93 -11.24
N ALA A 523 -40.35 -11.47 -10.00
CA ALA A 523 -40.55 -12.30 -8.83
C ALA A 523 -41.94 -12.92 -8.88
N LYS A 524 -42.02 -14.24 -9.14
CA LYS A 524 -43.26 -15.01 -9.02
C LYS A 524 -43.77 -14.92 -7.58
N ALA A 525 -44.99 -14.45 -7.42
CA ALA A 525 -45.69 -14.34 -6.15
C ALA A 525 -45.60 -15.66 -5.33
N PRO A 526 -45.44 -15.59 -4.02
CA PRO A 526 -45.32 -16.76 -3.17
C PRO A 526 -46.66 -17.56 -3.16
N ARG A 527 -46.60 -18.84 -3.53
CA ARG A 527 -47.72 -19.75 -3.38
C ARG A 527 -48.10 -19.89 -1.91
N SER A 528 -49.40 -19.65 -1.60
CA SER A 528 -49.98 -19.81 -0.28
C SER A 528 -49.83 -21.27 0.22
N ARG A 529 -49.26 -21.45 1.41
CA ARG A 529 -49.21 -22.74 2.10
C ARG A 529 -50.57 -23.07 2.71
N PRO A 530 -51.04 -24.32 2.64
CA PRO A 530 -52.27 -24.75 3.27
C PRO A 530 -52.11 -24.79 4.81
N PRO A 531 -53.20 -24.62 5.58
CA PRO A 531 -53.17 -24.51 7.05
C PRO A 531 -52.78 -25.83 7.71
N ARG A 532 -51.85 -25.75 8.67
CA ARG A 532 -51.46 -26.87 9.53
C ARG A 532 -52.61 -27.20 10.51
N ARG A 533 -53.04 -28.46 10.54
CA ARG A 533 -53.96 -29.01 11.57
C ARG A 533 -53.32 -28.89 12.96
N ARG A 534 -54.09 -28.33 13.88
CA ARG A 534 -53.80 -28.35 15.33
C ARG A 534 -53.97 -29.76 15.87
N SER A 535 -52.95 -30.35 16.49
CA SER A 535 -53.07 -31.49 17.38
C SER A 535 -53.26 -30.99 18.81
N LYS A 536 -54.26 -31.56 19.52
CA LYS A 536 -54.63 -31.22 20.89
C LYS A 536 -53.57 -31.67 21.89
N SER A 537 -53.25 -30.80 22.81
CA SER A 537 -52.41 -31.05 23.99
C SER A 537 -53.19 -31.74 25.07
N SER A 538 -52.57 -32.70 25.75
CA SER A 538 -52.94 -33.15 27.08
C SER A 538 -51.87 -32.74 28.09
N ALA A 539 -52.24 -32.02 29.10
CA ALA A 539 -51.50 -31.80 30.36
C ALA A 539 -52.21 -32.65 31.46
N PRO A 540 -51.73 -32.66 32.74
CA PRO A 540 -50.48 -32.33 33.37
C PRO A 540 -49.99 -33.41 34.37
N GLY A 541 -48.78 -33.24 34.90
CA GLY A 541 -48.28 -33.99 36.08
C GLY A 541 -47.35 -33.15 36.92
N LYS A 542 -47.81 -32.79 38.12
CA LYS A 542 -47.02 -32.19 39.21
C LYS A 542 -46.15 -33.23 39.90
N THR A 543 -44.96 -32.85 40.39
CA THR A 543 -44.41 -33.09 41.75
C THR A 543 -42.97 -32.52 41.79
N ALA A 544 -42.77 -31.52 42.62
CA ALA A 544 -42.16 -31.54 43.95
C ALA A 544 -40.62 -31.56 43.99
N ASN A 545 -40.08 -30.43 44.45
CA ASN A 545 -38.77 -30.23 45.12
C ASN A 545 -38.62 -31.20 46.36
N PRO A 546 -37.47 -31.45 47.03
CA PRO A 546 -36.38 -30.50 47.30
C PRO A 546 -34.94 -31.12 47.40
N SER A 547 -33.93 -30.37 47.27
CA SER A 547 -32.87 -30.03 48.23
C SER A 547 -31.69 -29.36 47.54
#